data_d6d4a60082788b6c7feab3384e96da35
#
_entry.id   d6d4a60082788b6c7feab3384e96da35
#
_cell.length_a   1.000
_cell.length_b   1.000
_cell.length_c   1.000
_cell.angle_alpha   90.00
_cell.angle_beta   90.00
_cell.angle_gamma   90.00
#
_symmetry.space_group_name_H-M   'P 1'
#
loop_
_entity.id
_entity.type
_entity.pdbx_description
1 polymer ?
#
loop_
_entity_poly.entity_id
_entity_poly.type
_entity_poly.pdbx_seq_one_letter_code
_entity_poly.pdbx_strand_id
1 'polypeptide(L)'
;MRKLILLILLTSISFSCKTEQKKKSPEEKKEVKKTVYPDAITAVFEKHGGIAAWQKQRFLTYTVKGEEHTTDLHSRKALITSENYSLGFDGKEVWLQQKDSTAFKSNPEFYYNLYFYFYAMPFVLADDGIIYTDVAPLQFEGVSYPGIKIAYKANVGVSPDDNYFIYYHPETKQMAWLGYTVTYFSKKPSDKFNIIRYNDWENVNGFLLPKSITWYNKNENGVPTEPAGEPVQFTSPLISQAPLADNFFKNQTK
;
A
#
# COMPACT_ATOMS: atom_id res chain seq x y z
N MET A 1 54.57 61.67 -63.04
CA MET A 1 53.15 61.31 -62.85
C MET A 1 53.10 59.92 -62.29
N ARG A 2 52.96 59.83 -60.97
CA ARG A 2 53.06 58.63 -60.23
C ARG A 2 51.69 57.89 -60.12
N LYS A 3 51.60 56.68 -60.59
CA LYS A 3 50.43 55.86 -60.45
C LYS A 3 50.46 55.15 -59.05
N LEU A 4 49.50 55.41 -58.22
CA LEU A 4 49.31 54.83 -56.93
C LEU A 4 48.49 53.52 -57.13
N ILE A 5 49.06 52.36 -56.82
CA ILE A 5 48.38 51.04 -56.87
C ILE A 5 47.88 50.77 -55.47
N LEU A 6 46.56 50.74 -55.36
CA LEU A 6 45.87 50.40 -54.09
C LEU A 6 45.74 48.91 -54.01
N LEU A 7 46.42 48.30 -53.06
CA LEU A 7 46.36 46.85 -52.77
C LEU A 7 45.24 46.58 -51.75
N ILE A 8 44.14 45.99 -52.24
CA ILE A 8 43.03 45.59 -51.38
C ILE A 8 43.36 44.24 -50.76
N LEU A 9 43.58 44.21 -49.47
CA LEU A 9 43.79 42.94 -48.67
C LEU A 9 42.43 42.41 -48.29
N LEU A 10 42.02 41.25 -48.88
CA LEU A 10 40.81 40.51 -48.52
C LEU A 10 41.11 39.63 -47.29
N THR A 11 40.66 40.05 -46.12
CA THR A 11 40.69 39.20 -44.92
C THR A 11 39.45 38.33 -44.90
N SER A 12 39.62 37.05 -45.18
CA SER A 12 38.60 36.02 -44.99
C SER A 12 38.42 35.70 -43.52
N ILE A 13 37.31 36.11 -42.95
CA ILE A 13 36.88 35.75 -41.59
C ILE A 13 36.21 34.38 -41.67
N SER A 14 36.93 33.34 -41.26
CA SER A 14 36.36 31.99 -41.06
C SER A 14 35.58 31.95 -39.74
N PHE A 15 34.23 31.94 -39.82
CA PHE A 15 33.37 31.65 -38.70
C PHE A 15 33.52 30.14 -38.35
N SER A 16 34.29 29.84 -37.32
CA SER A 16 34.34 28.52 -36.69
C SER A 16 33.11 28.39 -35.78
N CYS A 17 32.08 27.70 -36.25
CA CYS A 17 31.00 27.24 -35.37
C CYS A 17 31.57 26.18 -34.40
N LYS A 18 31.87 26.58 -33.14
CA LYS A 18 32.06 25.67 -32.04
C LYS A 18 30.69 25.09 -31.66
N THR A 19 30.42 23.88 -32.08
CA THR A 19 29.35 23.07 -31.52
C THR A 19 29.71 22.76 -30.08
N GLU A 20 29.10 23.47 -29.13
CA GLU A 20 29.18 23.10 -27.71
C GLU A 20 28.47 21.72 -27.52
N GLN A 21 29.25 20.68 -27.42
CA GLN A 21 28.78 19.42 -26.86
C GLN A 21 28.40 19.71 -25.42
N LYS A 22 27.08 19.83 -25.15
CA LYS A 22 26.52 19.73 -23.80
C LYS A 22 27.04 18.41 -23.20
N LYS A 23 28.04 18.49 -22.34
CA LYS A 23 28.39 17.38 -21.41
C LYS A 23 27.11 17.05 -20.66
N LYS A 24 26.52 15.88 -20.94
CA LYS A 24 25.52 15.26 -20.05
C LYS A 24 26.18 15.15 -18.69
N SER A 25 25.66 15.92 -17.73
CA SER A 25 25.93 15.72 -16.32
C SER A 25 25.66 14.24 -16.00
N PRO A 26 26.52 13.56 -15.23
CA PRO A 26 26.20 12.22 -14.77
C PRO A 26 24.87 12.30 -14.01
N GLU A 27 23.86 11.54 -14.43
CA GLU A 27 22.67 11.33 -13.61
C GLU A 27 23.17 10.80 -12.26
N GLU A 28 23.03 11.63 -11.22
CA GLU A 28 23.17 11.17 -9.83
C GLU A 28 22.17 10.02 -9.67
N LYS A 29 22.69 8.81 -9.64
CA LYS A 29 21.93 7.66 -9.15
C LYS A 29 21.52 8.02 -7.73
N LYS A 30 20.25 8.43 -7.54
CA LYS A 30 19.66 8.55 -6.21
C LYS A 30 19.87 7.19 -5.55
N GLU A 31 20.79 7.12 -4.59
CA GLU A 31 20.88 5.97 -3.69
C GLU A 31 19.50 5.80 -3.07
N VAL A 32 18.83 4.71 -3.41
CA VAL A 32 17.60 4.31 -2.75
C VAL A 32 17.97 3.98 -1.32
N LYS A 33 17.74 4.92 -0.41
CA LYS A 33 17.94 4.68 1.03
C LYS A 33 17.09 3.47 1.39
N LYS A 34 17.75 2.35 1.67
CA LYS A 34 17.09 1.15 2.15
C LYS A 34 16.43 1.48 3.48
N THR A 35 15.11 1.44 3.53
CA THR A 35 14.36 1.63 4.78
C THR A 35 14.77 0.53 5.74
N VAL A 36 15.22 0.91 6.94
CA VAL A 36 15.60 -0.03 8.01
C VAL A 36 14.39 -0.15 8.92
N TYR A 37 13.86 -1.35 9.03
CA TYR A 37 12.76 -1.67 9.94
C TYR A 37 13.31 -2.24 11.26
N PRO A 38 12.61 -2.05 12.40
CA PRO A 38 12.94 -2.75 13.65
C PRO A 38 12.93 -4.28 13.47
N ASP A 39 13.78 -4.98 14.22
CA ASP A 39 13.98 -6.44 14.08
C ASP A 39 12.66 -7.23 14.23
N ALA A 40 11.81 -6.83 15.18
CA ALA A 40 10.55 -7.50 15.45
C ALA A 40 9.61 -7.50 14.22
N ILE A 41 9.39 -6.32 13.60
CA ILE A 41 8.54 -6.23 12.41
C ILE A 41 9.21 -6.84 11.17
N THR A 42 10.54 -6.74 11.08
CA THR A 42 11.32 -7.40 10.02
C THR A 42 11.09 -8.91 10.05
N ALA A 43 11.15 -9.54 11.24
CA ALA A 43 10.89 -10.97 11.38
C ALA A 43 9.47 -11.36 10.93
N VAL A 44 8.47 -10.50 11.20
CA VAL A 44 7.10 -10.70 10.69
C VAL A 44 7.06 -10.60 9.17
N PHE A 45 7.67 -9.58 8.56
CA PHE A 45 7.72 -9.44 7.11
C PHE A 45 8.39 -10.65 6.44
N GLU A 46 9.54 -11.09 6.96
CA GLU A 46 10.25 -12.26 6.41
C GLU A 46 9.42 -13.54 6.51
N LYS A 47 8.69 -13.75 7.63
CA LYS A 47 7.77 -14.88 7.77
C LYS A 47 6.69 -14.90 6.69
N HIS A 48 6.26 -13.73 6.23
CA HIS A 48 5.20 -13.58 5.22
C HIS A 48 5.71 -13.53 3.77
N GLY A 49 7.02 -13.63 3.51
CA GLY A 49 7.61 -13.64 2.17
C GLY A 49 8.55 -12.48 1.87
N GLY A 50 8.72 -11.55 2.82
CA GLY A 50 9.71 -10.48 2.80
C GLY A 50 9.33 -9.25 1.97
N ILE A 51 9.67 -8.07 2.50
CA ILE A 51 9.35 -6.78 1.87
C ILE A 51 10.05 -6.60 0.53
N ALA A 52 11.31 -7.04 0.41
CA ALA A 52 12.06 -6.89 -0.85
C ALA A 52 11.44 -7.68 -2.01
N ALA A 53 10.82 -8.83 -1.73
CA ALA A 53 10.08 -9.61 -2.72
C ALA A 53 8.71 -9.00 -3.02
N TRP A 54 8.02 -8.48 -2.00
CA TRP A 54 6.74 -7.80 -2.14
C TRP A 54 6.84 -6.55 -3.01
N GLN A 55 7.84 -5.71 -2.79
CA GLN A 55 8.08 -4.48 -3.55
C GLN A 55 8.35 -4.70 -5.05
N LYS A 56 8.68 -5.93 -5.48
CA LYS A 56 8.80 -6.29 -6.89
C LYS A 56 7.45 -6.58 -7.55
N GLN A 57 6.42 -6.84 -6.76
CA GLN A 57 5.08 -7.12 -7.28
C GLN A 57 4.42 -5.83 -7.76
N ARG A 58 3.58 -5.93 -8.80
CA ARG A 58 2.94 -4.78 -9.42
C ARG A 58 1.46 -4.72 -9.12
N PHE A 59 0.76 -5.84 -9.11
CA PHE A 59 -0.64 -5.84 -8.71
C PHE A 59 -1.01 -7.08 -7.90
N LEU A 60 -2.07 -6.91 -7.14
CA LEU A 60 -2.73 -7.95 -6.36
C LEU A 60 -4.22 -7.94 -6.70
N THR A 61 -4.76 -9.12 -7.05
CA THR A 61 -6.19 -9.34 -7.25
C THR A 61 -6.67 -10.42 -6.29
N TYR A 62 -7.87 -10.28 -5.78
CA TYR A 62 -8.56 -11.27 -4.94
C TYR A 62 -10.06 -11.02 -4.95
N THR A 63 -10.85 -12.01 -4.54
CA THR A 63 -12.30 -11.89 -4.38
C THR A 63 -12.67 -11.90 -2.90
N VAL A 64 -13.51 -10.97 -2.48
CA VAL A 64 -14.09 -10.88 -1.14
C VAL A 64 -15.55 -10.45 -1.23
N LYS A 65 -16.45 -11.12 -0.51
CA LYS A 65 -17.90 -10.81 -0.50
C LYS A 65 -18.55 -10.70 -1.88
N GLY A 66 -18.09 -11.49 -2.85
CA GLY A 66 -18.59 -11.45 -4.22
C GLY A 66 -18.08 -10.30 -5.07
N GLU A 67 -17.09 -9.56 -4.60
CA GLU A 67 -16.43 -8.47 -5.29
C GLU A 67 -15.00 -8.88 -5.68
N GLU A 68 -14.62 -8.64 -6.92
CA GLU A 68 -13.22 -8.75 -7.34
C GLU A 68 -12.50 -7.42 -7.08
N HIS A 69 -11.45 -7.47 -6.31
CA HIS A 69 -10.59 -6.34 -5.96
C HIS A 69 -9.26 -6.46 -6.68
N THR A 70 -8.85 -5.42 -7.39
CA THR A 70 -7.51 -5.31 -8.01
C THR A 70 -6.85 -4.03 -7.56
N THR A 71 -5.61 -4.13 -7.06
CA THR A 71 -4.82 -2.98 -6.61
C THR A 71 -3.45 -3.00 -7.25
N ASP A 72 -3.02 -1.88 -7.85
CA ASP A 72 -1.62 -1.65 -8.21
C ASP A 72 -0.82 -1.34 -6.93
N LEU A 73 0.15 -2.18 -6.63
CA LEU A 73 0.88 -2.13 -5.36
C LEU A 73 1.84 -0.94 -5.24
N HIS A 74 2.19 -0.29 -6.35
CA HIS A 74 3.08 0.86 -6.36
C HIS A 74 2.32 2.19 -6.32
N SER A 75 1.30 2.34 -7.15
CA SER A 75 0.52 3.59 -7.26
C SER A 75 -0.71 3.61 -6.35
N ARG A 76 -1.10 2.47 -5.77
CA ARG A 76 -2.32 2.29 -4.97
C ARG A 76 -3.62 2.56 -5.75
N LYS A 77 -3.56 2.62 -7.08
CA LYS A 77 -4.76 2.59 -7.91
C LYS A 77 -5.54 1.32 -7.65
N ALA A 78 -6.85 1.41 -7.62
CA ALA A 78 -7.71 0.29 -7.24
C ALA A 78 -8.93 0.20 -8.15
N LEU A 79 -9.40 -1.02 -8.37
CA LEU A 79 -10.65 -1.32 -9.03
C LEU A 79 -11.35 -2.43 -8.26
N ILE A 80 -12.60 -2.20 -7.89
CA ILE A 80 -13.52 -3.19 -7.31
C ILE A 80 -14.63 -3.40 -8.33
N THR A 81 -14.87 -4.65 -8.69
CA THR A 81 -15.93 -5.02 -9.64
C THR A 81 -16.88 -6.02 -8.99
N SER A 82 -18.16 -5.73 -9.04
CA SER A 82 -19.23 -6.62 -8.65
C SER A 82 -20.26 -6.75 -9.77
N GLU A 83 -21.28 -7.58 -9.57
CA GLU A 83 -22.39 -7.70 -10.51
C GLU A 83 -23.14 -6.37 -10.74
N ASN A 84 -23.24 -5.53 -9.70
CA ASN A 84 -24.14 -4.37 -9.69
C ASN A 84 -23.41 -3.02 -9.68
N TYR A 85 -22.10 -3.00 -9.49
CA TYR A 85 -21.31 -1.76 -9.50
C TYR A 85 -19.84 -2.01 -9.80
N SER A 86 -19.17 -0.94 -10.20
CA SER A 86 -17.71 -0.83 -10.20
C SER A 86 -17.30 0.41 -9.44
N LEU A 87 -16.29 0.28 -8.59
CA LEU A 87 -15.73 1.35 -7.78
C LEU A 87 -14.22 1.39 -8.02
N GLY A 88 -13.66 2.51 -8.37
CA GLY A 88 -12.23 2.63 -8.65
C GLY A 88 -11.59 3.88 -8.07
N PHE A 89 -10.27 3.81 -7.93
CA PHE A 89 -9.38 4.94 -7.69
C PHE A 89 -8.33 4.97 -8.80
N ASP A 90 -8.33 6.02 -9.61
CA ASP A 90 -7.44 6.14 -10.79
C ASP A 90 -6.07 6.76 -10.47
N GLY A 91 -5.80 7.05 -9.19
CA GLY A 91 -4.62 7.74 -8.70
C GLY A 91 -4.83 9.23 -8.45
N LYS A 92 -6.02 9.76 -8.75
CA LYS A 92 -6.41 11.15 -8.52
C LYS A 92 -7.76 11.27 -7.83
N GLU A 93 -8.76 10.59 -8.36
CA GLU A 93 -10.13 10.62 -7.85
C GLU A 93 -10.71 9.21 -7.68
N VAL A 94 -11.58 9.06 -6.70
CA VAL A 94 -12.42 7.88 -6.54
C VAL A 94 -13.66 8.07 -7.42
N TRP A 95 -14.02 7.02 -8.16
CA TRP A 95 -15.20 7.02 -9.02
C TRP A 95 -16.07 5.79 -8.72
N LEU A 96 -17.38 5.96 -8.84
CA LEU A 96 -18.37 4.92 -8.66
C LEU A 96 -19.28 4.86 -9.88
N GLN A 97 -19.48 3.65 -10.40
CA GLN A 97 -20.42 3.32 -11.45
C GLN A 97 -21.33 2.22 -10.92
N GLN A 98 -22.64 2.42 -10.95
CA GLN A 98 -23.60 1.47 -10.38
C GLN A 98 -24.87 1.38 -11.21
N LYS A 99 -25.51 0.21 -11.19
CA LYS A 99 -26.75 -0.04 -11.94
C LYS A 99 -27.89 0.85 -11.47
N ASP A 100 -28.00 1.08 -10.16
CA ASP A 100 -29.00 1.94 -9.53
C ASP A 100 -28.43 2.52 -8.21
N SER A 101 -29.12 3.49 -7.63
CA SER A 101 -28.66 4.21 -6.42
C SER A 101 -28.62 3.35 -5.15
N THR A 102 -29.09 2.12 -5.20
CA THR A 102 -29.10 1.18 -4.05
C THR A 102 -28.06 0.09 -4.16
N ALA A 103 -27.37 -0.03 -5.30
CA ALA A 103 -26.40 -1.10 -5.57
C ALA A 103 -25.16 -1.00 -4.70
N PHE A 104 -24.72 0.22 -4.37
CA PHE A 104 -23.61 0.47 -3.45
C PHE A 104 -24.04 1.45 -2.35
N LYS A 105 -23.93 1.04 -1.08
CA LYS A 105 -24.44 1.79 0.08
C LYS A 105 -23.37 2.36 1.00
N SER A 106 -22.10 2.04 0.77
CA SER A 106 -21.00 2.54 1.59
C SER A 106 -20.48 3.87 1.07
N ASN A 107 -19.56 4.50 1.82
CA ASN A 107 -18.83 5.66 1.33
C ASN A 107 -17.72 5.20 0.35
N PRO A 108 -17.71 5.63 -0.93
CA PRO A 108 -16.72 5.19 -1.91
C PRO A 108 -15.28 5.51 -1.51
N GLU A 109 -15.03 6.72 -0.97
CA GLU A 109 -13.71 7.19 -0.55
C GLU A 109 -13.13 6.38 0.62
N PHE A 110 -13.99 5.80 1.44
CA PHE A 110 -13.59 4.93 2.54
C PHE A 110 -13.41 3.48 2.08
N TYR A 111 -14.28 3.01 1.16
CA TYR A 111 -14.40 1.60 0.83
C TYR A 111 -13.36 1.10 -0.17
N TYR A 112 -12.93 1.94 -1.14
CA TYR A 112 -12.13 1.51 -2.30
C TYR A 112 -10.83 0.76 -1.94
N ASN A 113 -10.27 0.99 -0.76
CA ASN A 113 -9.05 0.32 -0.30
C ASN A 113 -9.21 -0.42 1.04
N LEU A 114 -10.42 -0.47 1.60
CA LEU A 114 -10.68 -1.05 2.92
C LEU A 114 -10.18 -2.50 3.04
N TYR A 115 -10.64 -3.36 2.13
CA TYR A 115 -10.24 -4.77 2.15
C TYR A 115 -8.80 -4.99 1.71
N PHE A 116 -8.23 -4.10 0.89
CA PHE A 116 -6.81 -4.16 0.55
C PHE A 116 -5.93 -4.03 1.79
N TYR A 117 -6.22 -3.09 2.68
CA TYR A 117 -5.45 -2.93 3.93
C TYR A 117 -5.56 -4.15 4.86
N PHE A 118 -6.67 -4.86 4.86
CA PHE A 118 -6.78 -6.11 5.61
C PHE A 118 -6.09 -7.29 4.92
N TYR A 119 -6.24 -7.40 3.61
CA TYR A 119 -5.73 -8.55 2.86
C TYR A 119 -4.21 -8.49 2.65
N ALA A 120 -3.65 -7.33 2.41
CA ALA A 120 -2.21 -7.15 2.18
C ALA A 120 -1.37 -6.99 3.47
N MET A 121 -1.94 -7.33 4.64
CA MET A 121 -1.18 -7.43 5.89
C MET A 121 -0.18 -8.61 5.82
N PRO A 122 1.03 -8.42 6.39
CA PRO A 122 1.54 -7.23 7.08
C PRO A 122 2.22 -6.21 6.15
N PHE A 123 2.27 -6.42 4.84
CA PHE A 123 3.11 -5.66 3.89
C PHE A 123 2.74 -4.17 3.80
N VAL A 124 1.48 -3.81 3.98
CA VAL A 124 1.04 -2.40 4.04
C VAL A 124 1.65 -1.63 5.21
N LEU A 125 2.18 -2.34 6.20
CA LEU A 125 2.87 -1.75 7.35
C LEU A 125 4.34 -1.42 7.06
N ALA A 126 4.80 -1.56 5.83
CA ALA A 126 6.14 -1.17 5.38
C ALA A 126 6.13 0.14 4.59
N ASP A 127 4.99 0.82 4.50
CA ASP A 127 4.86 2.10 3.80
C ASP A 127 5.68 3.21 4.49
N ASP A 128 6.06 4.24 3.73
CA ASP A 128 6.86 5.33 4.24
C ASP A 128 6.12 6.14 5.33
N GLY A 129 6.89 6.66 6.29
CA GLY A 129 6.36 7.53 7.33
C GLY A 129 5.73 6.80 8.53
N ILE A 130 5.94 5.50 8.64
CA ILE A 130 5.47 4.70 9.77
C ILE A 130 6.45 4.81 10.96
N ILE A 131 5.87 4.82 12.16
CA ILE A 131 6.57 4.77 13.46
C ILE A 131 6.15 3.47 14.14
N TYR A 132 7.13 2.65 14.50
CA TYR A 132 6.93 1.39 15.21
C TYR A 132 7.30 1.57 16.69
N THR A 133 6.47 1.04 17.58
CA THR A 133 6.69 1.07 19.03
C THR A 133 6.24 -0.26 19.64
N ASP A 134 7.09 -0.89 20.43
CA ASP A 134 6.72 -2.10 21.14
C ASP A 134 5.60 -1.79 22.15
N VAL A 135 4.64 -2.71 22.26
CA VAL A 135 3.51 -2.61 23.21
C VAL A 135 3.38 -3.90 24.02
N ALA A 136 2.60 -3.84 25.09
CA ALA A 136 2.31 -5.01 25.91
C ALA A 136 1.74 -6.15 25.03
N PRO A 137 2.14 -7.40 25.30
CA PRO A 137 1.68 -8.53 24.53
C PRO A 137 0.19 -8.80 24.76
N LEU A 138 -0.48 -9.28 23.69
CA LEU A 138 -1.86 -9.75 23.76
C LEU A 138 -1.87 -11.18 24.30
N GLN A 139 -2.73 -11.44 25.29
CA GLN A 139 -2.94 -12.78 25.84
C GLN A 139 -4.19 -13.39 25.22
N PHE A 140 -4.07 -14.58 24.63
CA PHE A 140 -5.21 -15.31 24.11
C PHE A 140 -4.93 -16.82 24.11
N GLU A 141 -5.85 -17.61 24.68
CA GLU A 141 -5.77 -19.09 24.73
C GLU A 141 -4.42 -19.62 25.23
N GLY A 142 -3.85 -18.99 26.26
CA GLY A 142 -2.57 -19.40 26.87
C GLY A 142 -1.32 -18.97 26.09
N VAL A 143 -1.47 -18.29 24.94
CA VAL A 143 -0.35 -17.75 24.15
C VAL A 143 -0.20 -16.26 24.42
N SER A 144 1.06 -15.83 24.63
CA SER A 144 1.45 -14.43 24.76
C SER A 144 1.99 -13.95 23.42
N TYR A 145 1.22 -13.14 22.70
CA TYR A 145 1.57 -12.59 21.38
C TYR A 145 2.27 -11.24 21.56
N PRO A 146 3.57 -11.11 21.25
CA PRO A 146 4.26 -9.81 21.25
C PRO A 146 3.56 -8.84 20.33
N GLY A 147 3.52 -7.56 20.74
CA GLY A 147 2.77 -6.52 20.04
C GLY A 147 3.64 -5.37 19.55
N ILE A 148 3.30 -4.82 18.40
CA ILE A 148 3.91 -3.63 17.81
C ILE A 148 2.79 -2.66 17.47
N LYS A 149 2.84 -1.44 18.02
CA LYS A 149 2.00 -0.31 17.61
C LYS A 149 2.60 0.31 16.36
N ILE A 150 1.76 0.57 15.39
CA ILE A 150 2.05 1.28 14.17
C ILE A 150 1.29 2.59 14.17
N ALA A 151 2.01 3.69 14.09
CA ALA A 151 1.47 5.04 13.96
C ALA A 151 2.07 5.72 12.74
N TYR A 152 1.39 6.72 12.20
CA TYR A 152 1.86 7.48 11.07
C TYR A 152 2.44 8.82 11.51
N LYS A 153 3.48 9.30 10.82
CA LYS A 153 3.93 10.69 10.96
C LYS A 153 2.79 11.63 10.56
N ALA A 154 2.76 12.82 11.15
CA ALA A 154 1.76 13.83 10.83
C ALA A 154 1.65 14.05 9.31
N ASN A 155 0.42 14.14 8.82
CA ASN A 155 0.07 14.33 7.40
C ASN A 155 0.47 13.18 6.45
N VAL A 156 0.65 11.97 6.97
CA VAL A 156 0.87 10.77 6.15
C VAL A 156 -0.39 9.90 6.18
N GLY A 157 -0.89 9.50 4.99
CA GLY A 157 -2.08 8.65 4.84
C GLY A 157 -3.41 9.41 4.88
N VAL A 158 -4.50 8.67 4.61
CA VAL A 158 -5.89 9.21 4.55
C VAL A 158 -6.47 9.46 5.95
N SER A 159 -6.01 8.72 6.95
CA SER A 159 -6.42 8.82 8.36
C SER A 159 -5.18 8.75 9.25
N PRO A 160 -4.39 9.85 9.36
CA PRO A 160 -3.13 9.86 10.11
C PRO A 160 -3.32 9.65 11.62
N ASP A 161 -4.54 9.82 12.14
CA ASP A 161 -4.89 9.57 13.54
C ASP A 161 -5.25 8.11 13.83
N ASP A 162 -5.31 7.24 12.80
CA ASP A 162 -5.54 5.82 13.00
C ASP A 162 -4.27 5.16 13.57
N ASN A 163 -4.48 4.30 14.55
CA ASN A 163 -3.44 3.47 15.12
C ASN A 163 -3.71 2.02 14.76
N TYR A 164 -2.65 1.29 14.42
CA TYR A 164 -2.69 -0.14 14.22
C TYR A 164 -1.81 -0.82 15.26
N PHE A 165 -2.24 -2.02 15.69
CA PHE A 165 -1.50 -2.87 16.62
C PHE A 165 -1.43 -4.24 15.98
N ILE A 166 -0.24 -4.68 15.62
CA ILE A 166 -0.08 -6.07 15.19
C ILE A 166 0.45 -6.90 16.34
N TYR A 167 -0.07 -8.12 16.43
CA TYR A 167 0.44 -9.11 17.35
C TYR A 167 0.80 -10.36 16.57
N TYR A 168 1.94 -10.96 16.87
CA TYR A 168 2.48 -12.08 16.13
C TYR A 168 2.82 -13.23 17.05
N HIS A 169 2.82 -14.44 16.50
CA HIS A 169 3.16 -15.64 17.26
C HIS A 169 4.64 -15.59 17.69
N PRO A 170 4.96 -15.82 18.99
CA PRO A 170 6.31 -15.59 19.54
C PRO A 170 7.39 -16.46 18.89
N GLU A 171 7.06 -17.70 18.46
CA GLU A 171 8.01 -18.63 17.85
C GLU A 171 8.06 -18.47 16.33
N THR A 172 6.91 -18.53 15.65
CA THR A 172 6.84 -18.57 14.18
C THR A 172 6.96 -17.21 13.52
N LYS A 173 6.80 -16.12 14.28
CA LYS A 173 6.75 -14.72 13.80
C LYS A 173 5.59 -14.42 12.84
N GLN A 174 4.68 -15.36 12.65
CA GLN A 174 3.50 -15.14 11.81
C GLN A 174 2.53 -14.18 12.49
N MET A 175 2.03 -13.20 11.77
CA MET A 175 1.00 -12.28 12.25
C MET A 175 -0.23 -13.07 12.69
N ALA A 176 -0.81 -12.72 13.83
CA ALA A 176 -1.93 -13.44 14.44
C ALA A 176 -3.14 -12.55 14.72
N TRP A 177 -2.90 -11.26 15.02
CA TRP A 177 -3.96 -10.31 15.35
C TRP A 177 -3.65 -8.93 14.81
N LEU A 178 -4.71 -8.22 14.47
CA LEU A 178 -4.70 -6.78 14.14
C LEU A 178 -5.66 -6.05 15.05
N GLY A 179 -5.15 -5.13 15.86
CA GLY A 179 -5.95 -4.08 16.48
C GLY A 179 -5.92 -2.83 15.61
N TYR A 180 -7.03 -2.10 15.46
CA TYR A 180 -7.06 -0.85 14.70
C TYR A 180 -8.14 0.10 15.18
N THR A 181 -7.86 1.40 15.10
CA THR A 181 -8.84 2.45 15.30
C THR A 181 -9.44 2.88 13.98
N VAL A 182 -10.62 3.51 13.98
CA VAL A 182 -11.24 4.11 12.80
C VAL A 182 -11.57 5.57 13.14
N THR A 183 -10.76 6.48 12.61
CA THR A 183 -10.92 7.93 12.82
C THR A 183 -11.44 8.66 11.59
N TYR A 184 -11.57 7.96 10.46
CA TYR A 184 -12.00 8.51 9.18
C TYR A 184 -13.26 9.38 9.28
N PHE A 185 -14.28 8.91 9.99
CA PHE A 185 -15.57 9.63 10.11
C PHE A 185 -15.57 10.70 11.21
N SER A 186 -14.89 10.44 12.34
CA SER A 186 -14.86 11.36 13.47
C SER A 186 -13.86 12.50 13.29
N LYS A 187 -12.81 12.27 12.50
CA LYS A 187 -11.63 13.13 12.34
C LYS A 187 -10.99 13.50 13.68
N LYS A 188 -11.05 12.58 14.64
CA LYS A 188 -10.50 12.75 16.00
C LYS A 188 -9.82 11.46 16.43
N PRO A 189 -8.68 11.53 17.14
CA PRO A 189 -8.04 10.37 17.73
C PRO A 189 -9.04 9.55 18.57
N SER A 190 -8.87 8.25 18.57
CA SER A 190 -9.73 7.32 19.30
C SER A 190 -8.89 6.27 20.01
N ASP A 191 -9.24 5.98 21.26
CA ASP A 191 -8.69 4.86 22.03
C ASP A 191 -9.52 3.57 21.86
N LYS A 192 -10.66 3.67 21.15
CA LYS A 192 -11.51 2.51 20.85
C LYS A 192 -10.96 1.80 19.61
N PHE A 193 -10.48 0.59 19.78
CA PHE A 193 -9.97 -0.21 18.68
C PHE A 193 -10.83 -1.45 18.44
N ASN A 194 -10.90 -1.86 17.19
CA ASN A 194 -11.43 -3.15 16.75
C ASN A 194 -10.30 -4.17 16.75
N ILE A 195 -10.63 -5.45 16.85
CA ILE A 195 -9.63 -6.51 16.80
C ILE A 195 -10.03 -7.61 15.84
N ILE A 196 -9.07 -8.04 15.03
CA ILE A 196 -9.23 -9.05 13.99
C ILE A 196 -8.24 -10.18 14.25
N ARG A 197 -8.73 -11.43 14.19
CA ARG A 197 -7.93 -12.64 14.16
C ARG A 197 -7.48 -12.96 12.75
N TYR A 198 -6.18 -13.29 12.61
CA TYR A 198 -5.54 -13.81 11.42
C TYR A 198 -4.96 -15.20 11.75
N ASN A 199 -5.70 -16.24 11.49
CA ASN A 199 -5.32 -17.62 11.84
C ASN A 199 -5.46 -18.62 10.68
N ASP A 200 -5.92 -18.16 9.52
CA ASP A 200 -6.04 -18.95 8.32
C ASP A 200 -5.30 -18.25 7.17
N TRP A 201 -4.24 -18.88 6.68
CA TRP A 201 -3.29 -18.31 5.73
C TRP A 201 -3.07 -19.24 4.55
N GLU A 202 -2.84 -18.67 3.39
CA GLU A 202 -2.45 -19.41 2.18
C GLU A 202 -1.16 -18.85 1.58
N ASN A 203 -0.43 -19.71 0.87
CA ASN A 203 0.75 -19.30 0.12
C ASN A 203 0.35 -18.91 -1.30
N VAL A 204 0.57 -17.65 -1.65
CA VAL A 204 0.32 -17.09 -2.97
C VAL A 204 1.65 -16.65 -3.56
N ASN A 205 2.24 -17.48 -4.41
CA ASN A 205 3.53 -17.21 -5.07
C ASN A 205 4.67 -16.82 -4.11
N GLY A 206 4.74 -17.46 -2.94
CA GLY A 206 5.76 -17.21 -1.93
C GLY A 206 5.37 -16.20 -0.85
N PHE A 207 4.20 -15.58 -0.94
CA PHE A 207 3.66 -14.70 0.09
C PHE A 207 2.60 -15.41 0.91
N LEU A 208 2.67 -15.30 2.24
CA LEU A 208 1.58 -15.71 3.12
C LEU A 208 0.57 -14.58 3.18
N LEU A 209 -0.60 -14.77 2.55
CA LEU A 209 -1.74 -13.88 2.59
C LEU A 209 -2.89 -14.53 3.38
N PRO A 210 -3.76 -13.74 4.04
CA PRO A 210 -4.85 -14.31 4.82
C PRO A 210 -5.89 -14.94 3.89
N LYS A 211 -6.23 -16.20 4.13
CA LYS A 211 -7.35 -16.87 3.49
C LYS A 211 -8.69 -16.41 4.08
N SER A 212 -8.67 -16.09 5.36
CA SER A 212 -9.80 -15.48 6.05
C SER A 212 -9.36 -14.59 7.22
N ILE A 213 -10.25 -13.69 7.62
CA ILE A 213 -10.10 -12.87 8.82
C ILE A 213 -11.40 -12.89 9.62
N THR A 214 -11.30 -12.79 10.94
CA THR A 214 -12.46 -12.80 11.82
C THR A 214 -12.38 -11.68 12.84
N TRP A 215 -13.41 -10.84 12.91
CA TRP A 215 -13.55 -9.87 13.99
C TRP A 215 -13.91 -10.54 15.30
N TYR A 216 -13.38 -10.04 16.40
CA TYR A 216 -13.61 -10.58 17.74
C TYR A 216 -14.23 -9.52 18.65
N ASN A 217 -15.08 -9.98 19.57
CA ASN A 217 -15.49 -9.22 20.73
C ASN A 217 -14.32 -9.10 21.70
N LYS A 218 -14.38 -8.12 22.60
CA LYS A 218 -13.35 -7.87 23.61
C LYS A 218 -13.99 -7.65 24.96
N ASN A 219 -13.28 -8.06 26.02
CA ASN A 219 -13.63 -7.66 27.39
C ASN A 219 -13.20 -6.21 27.68
N GLU A 220 -13.47 -5.75 28.88
CA GLU A 220 -13.15 -4.39 29.37
C GLU A 220 -11.66 -4.05 29.29
N ASN A 221 -10.79 -5.05 29.36
CA ASN A 221 -9.34 -4.91 29.27
C ASN A 221 -8.82 -4.95 27.81
N GLY A 222 -9.72 -5.01 26.82
CA GLY A 222 -9.36 -5.07 25.42
C GLY A 222 -8.86 -6.44 24.94
N VAL A 223 -8.99 -7.50 25.76
CA VAL A 223 -8.60 -8.86 25.42
C VAL A 223 -9.71 -9.51 24.58
N PRO A 224 -9.36 -10.16 23.44
CA PRO A 224 -10.34 -10.88 22.62
C PRO A 224 -11.05 -11.98 23.43
N THR A 225 -12.33 -12.19 23.14
CA THR A 225 -13.17 -13.21 23.80
C THR A 225 -13.67 -14.24 22.81
N GLU A 226 -14.66 -13.91 22.00
CA GLU A 226 -15.26 -14.80 21.01
C GLU A 226 -15.38 -14.09 19.65
N PRO A 227 -15.56 -14.83 18.55
CA PRO A 227 -15.88 -14.23 17.24
C PRO A 227 -17.10 -13.33 17.31
N ALA A 228 -17.03 -12.17 16.70
CA ALA A 228 -18.14 -11.22 16.59
C ALA A 228 -19.06 -11.53 15.39
N GLY A 229 -18.69 -12.49 14.57
CA GLY A 229 -19.44 -12.92 13.38
C GLY A 229 -18.66 -13.95 12.57
N GLU A 230 -19.21 -14.30 11.41
CA GLU A 230 -18.58 -15.25 10.50
C GLU A 230 -17.27 -14.71 9.92
N PRO A 231 -16.29 -15.59 9.63
CA PRO A 231 -15.06 -15.21 8.95
C PRO A 231 -15.32 -14.58 7.59
N VAL A 232 -14.64 -13.49 7.30
CA VAL A 232 -14.60 -12.93 5.94
C VAL A 232 -13.54 -13.68 5.14
N GLN A 233 -13.99 -14.35 4.08
CA GLN A 233 -13.15 -15.18 3.21
C GLN A 233 -12.58 -14.35 2.07
N PHE A 234 -11.32 -14.60 1.74
CA PHE A 234 -10.66 -14.13 0.53
C PHE A 234 -10.42 -15.34 -0.38
N THR A 235 -10.70 -15.19 -1.67
CA THR A 235 -10.58 -16.28 -2.64
C THR A 235 -9.94 -15.80 -3.94
N SER A 236 -9.49 -16.75 -4.78
CA SER A 236 -8.93 -16.49 -6.11
C SER A 236 -7.80 -15.45 -6.13
N PRO A 237 -6.83 -15.53 -5.21
CA PRO A 237 -5.75 -14.55 -5.17
C PRO A 237 -4.81 -14.68 -6.38
N LEU A 238 -4.40 -13.54 -6.91
CA LEU A 238 -3.38 -13.45 -7.95
C LEU A 238 -2.45 -12.28 -7.64
N ILE A 239 -1.14 -12.55 -7.59
CA ILE A 239 -0.10 -11.52 -7.45
C ILE A 239 0.84 -11.60 -8.64
N SER A 240 1.25 -10.46 -9.19
CA SER A 240 2.04 -10.41 -10.42
C SER A 240 3.05 -9.27 -10.43
N GLN A 241 4.18 -9.50 -11.10
CA GLN A 241 5.21 -8.49 -11.39
C GLN A 241 4.94 -7.75 -12.70
N ALA A 242 4.04 -8.22 -13.54
CA ALA A 242 3.66 -7.52 -14.77
C ALA A 242 2.71 -6.35 -14.44
N PRO A 243 2.95 -5.14 -14.95
CA PRO A 243 2.03 -4.03 -14.75
C PRO A 243 0.71 -4.26 -15.51
N LEU A 244 -0.37 -3.70 -14.97
CA LEU A 244 -1.62 -3.57 -15.70
C LEU A 244 -1.57 -2.37 -16.66
N ALA A 245 -2.45 -2.36 -17.66
CA ALA A 245 -2.56 -1.25 -18.59
C ALA A 245 -2.92 0.06 -17.86
N ASP A 246 -2.43 1.20 -18.33
CA ASP A 246 -2.63 2.51 -17.68
C ASP A 246 -4.10 2.92 -17.54
N ASN A 247 -4.95 2.42 -18.44
CA ASN A 247 -6.40 2.71 -18.43
C ASN A 247 -7.22 1.72 -17.60
N PHE A 248 -6.60 0.66 -17.04
CA PHE A 248 -7.32 -0.39 -16.30
C PHE A 248 -8.14 0.16 -15.13
N PHE A 249 -7.60 1.15 -14.41
CA PHE A 249 -8.23 1.72 -13.22
C PHE A 249 -9.11 2.95 -13.52
N LYS A 250 -9.26 3.33 -14.78
CA LYS A 250 -10.08 4.48 -15.17
C LYS A 250 -11.55 4.11 -15.30
N ASN A 251 -12.42 5.07 -15.05
CA ASN A 251 -13.82 4.94 -15.37
C ASN A 251 -13.99 4.78 -16.90
N GLN A 252 -14.53 3.64 -17.34
CA GLN A 252 -14.65 3.29 -18.76
C GLN A 252 -15.80 4.04 -19.47
N THR A 253 -16.64 4.79 -18.73
CA THR A 253 -17.77 5.55 -19.29
C THR A 253 -17.52 7.05 -19.45
N LYS A 254 -16.28 7.49 -19.20
CA LYS A 254 -15.86 8.87 -19.47
C LYS A 254 -15.08 8.97 -20.76
#